data_2e69ff6a8b7e0f50c426e1db51095b83
#
_entry.id   2e69ff6a8b7e0f50c426e1db51095b83
#
_cell.length_a   1.000
_cell.length_b   1.000
_cell.length_c   1.000
_cell.angle_alpha   90.00
_cell.angle_beta   90.00
_cell.angle_gamma   90.00
#
_symmetry.space_group_name_H-M   'P 1'
#
loop_
_entity.id
_entity.type
_entity.pdbx_description
1 polymer ?
#
loop_
_entity_poly.entity_id
_entity_poly.type
_entity_poly.pdbx_seq_one_letter_code
_entity_poly.pdbx_strand_id
1 'polypeptide(L)'
;TNNVQGVKCNTQTSTGSFQNVQDVANGEVDVAVATADVVLNGYSGTGKFTQALDNVRVIGAVYTSVSSGVALKSSGLEYVHDLLGKRVAVGPAASATENSTLDAFNVMGISKDNTSLENLGLGDGADSVGDGILDAAFGFAGLPIGGQLNLAATKEIVVLDYTQEEIDKILAGNSAYIQSKIPANTYTGQDKETKTFGVKCLIIVSADMDEALVYDLCKAMNEHTAEMAEGNALLSEMTDPSFLCTN
;
A
#
# COMPACT_ATOMS: atom_id res chain seq x y z
N THR A 1 1.55 -17.72 15.84
CA THR A 1 0.99 -18.90 16.57
C THR A 1 2.09 -19.80 17.11
N ASN A 2 3.08 -20.16 16.29
CA ASN A 2 4.11 -21.14 16.72
C ASN A 2 5.09 -20.56 17.76
N ASN A 3 5.32 -19.24 17.73
CA ASN A 3 6.36 -18.55 18.50
C ASN A 3 5.81 -17.77 19.71
N VAL A 4 4.49 -17.79 19.92
CA VAL A 4 3.85 -17.20 21.11
C VAL A 4 2.99 -18.27 21.78
N GLN A 5 3.35 -18.64 23.02
CA GLN A 5 2.72 -19.73 23.72
C GLN A 5 1.27 -19.38 24.11
N GLY A 6 0.35 -20.33 23.90
CA GLY A 6 -1.06 -20.15 24.25
C GLY A 6 -1.87 -19.33 23.27
N VAL A 7 -1.25 -18.82 22.19
CA VAL A 7 -1.93 -18.01 21.17
C VAL A 7 -2.28 -18.87 19.95
N LYS A 8 -3.53 -18.75 19.51
CA LYS A 8 -4.03 -19.30 18.26
C LYS A 8 -4.53 -18.17 17.38
N CYS A 9 -3.93 -17.98 16.20
CA CYS A 9 -4.37 -16.97 15.24
C CYS A 9 -5.41 -17.57 14.28
N ASN A 10 -6.50 -16.84 14.09
CA ASN A 10 -7.45 -17.04 13.01
C ASN A 10 -7.36 -15.84 12.07
N THR A 11 -7.11 -16.09 10.79
CA THR A 11 -7.00 -15.02 9.79
C THR A 11 -8.34 -14.75 9.12
N GLN A 12 -8.62 -13.48 8.89
CA GLN A 12 -9.79 -12.99 8.17
C GLN A 12 -9.34 -12.08 7.04
N THR A 13 -10.10 -12.04 5.96
CA THR A 13 -9.93 -11.06 4.88
C THR A 13 -10.80 -9.84 5.15
N SER A 14 -10.33 -8.68 4.74
CA SER A 14 -11.05 -7.40 4.84
C SER A 14 -11.04 -6.66 3.51
N THR A 15 -11.76 -5.55 3.44
CA THR A 15 -11.76 -4.66 2.27
C THR A 15 -10.53 -3.74 2.23
N GLY A 16 -9.72 -3.68 3.30
CA GLY A 16 -8.47 -2.93 3.37
C GLY A 16 -8.25 -2.14 4.66
N SER A 17 -7.25 -1.27 4.64
CA SER A 17 -6.75 -0.59 5.84
C SER A 17 -7.80 0.20 6.61
N PHE A 18 -8.74 0.85 5.93
CA PHE A 18 -9.80 1.62 6.59
C PHE A 18 -10.67 0.74 7.50
N GLN A 19 -11.15 -0.41 6.95
CA GLN A 19 -11.90 -1.39 7.73
C GLN A 19 -11.05 -1.94 8.88
N ASN A 20 -9.79 -2.31 8.61
CA ASN A 20 -8.91 -2.89 9.61
C ASN A 20 -8.70 -1.99 10.83
N VAL A 21 -8.54 -0.68 10.62
CA VAL A 21 -8.42 0.29 11.72
C VAL A 21 -9.71 0.38 12.53
N GLN A 22 -10.88 0.38 11.87
CA GLN A 22 -12.18 0.37 12.55
C GLN A 22 -12.41 -0.92 13.34
N ASP A 23 -12.14 -2.08 12.73
CA ASP A 23 -12.35 -3.39 13.36
C ASP A 23 -11.50 -3.55 14.63
N VAL A 24 -10.23 -3.09 14.58
CA VAL A 24 -9.36 -3.07 15.76
C VAL A 24 -9.88 -2.10 16.83
N ALA A 25 -10.28 -0.90 16.43
CA ALA A 25 -10.80 0.11 17.37
C ALA A 25 -12.11 -0.34 18.04
N ASN A 26 -12.94 -1.10 17.32
CA ASN A 26 -14.22 -1.64 17.82
C ASN A 26 -14.06 -2.96 18.60
N GLY A 27 -12.85 -3.56 18.61
CA GLY A 27 -12.60 -4.87 19.23
C GLY A 27 -13.17 -6.06 18.43
N GLU A 28 -13.43 -5.88 17.14
CA GLU A 28 -13.91 -6.95 16.26
C GLU A 28 -12.79 -7.88 15.82
N VAL A 29 -11.55 -7.37 15.77
CA VAL A 29 -10.31 -8.12 15.58
C VAL A 29 -9.25 -7.65 16.58
N ASP A 30 -8.41 -8.58 17.01
CA ASP A 30 -7.35 -8.29 18.01
C ASP A 30 -6.14 -7.61 17.37
N VAL A 31 -5.78 -8.04 16.15
CA VAL A 31 -4.58 -7.60 15.43
C VAL A 31 -4.93 -7.42 13.96
N ALA A 32 -4.48 -6.33 13.34
CA ALA A 32 -4.63 -6.13 11.91
C ALA A 32 -3.39 -5.48 11.29
N VAL A 33 -3.32 -5.51 9.95
CA VAL A 33 -2.32 -4.77 9.17
C VAL A 33 -3.03 -3.60 8.49
N ALA A 34 -2.45 -2.40 8.62
CA ALA A 34 -2.97 -1.20 7.96
C ALA A 34 -1.83 -0.29 7.53
N THR A 35 -2.05 0.52 6.51
CA THR A 35 -1.07 1.51 6.05
C THR A 35 -0.99 2.69 7.01
N ALA A 36 0.21 3.24 7.19
CA ALA A 36 0.47 4.28 8.20
C ALA A 36 -0.36 5.55 7.99
N ASP A 37 -0.64 5.94 6.74
CA ASP A 37 -1.51 7.07 6.39
C ASP A 37 -2.94 6.87 6.90
N VAL A 38 -3.49 5.67 6.73
CA VAL A 38 -4.85 5.34 7.19
C VAL A 38 -4.89 5.23 8.73
N VAL A 39 -3.84 4.68 9.35
CA VAL A 39 -3.72 4.64 10.82
C VAL A 39 -3.66 6.06 11.39
N LEU A 40 -2.86 6.95 10.80
CA LEU A 40 -2.76 8.35 11.19
C LEU A 40 -4.11 9.08 11.06
N ASN A 41 -4.80 8.86 9.93
CA ASN A 41 -6.13 9.43 9.70
C ASN A 41 -7.15 8.91 10.72
N GLY A 42 -7.13 7.62 11.03
CA GLY A 42 -7.99 7.01 12.05
C GLY A 42 -7.74 7.61 13.44
N TYR A 43 -6.47 7.68 13.83
CA TYR A 43 -6.08 8.27 15.14
C TYR A 43 -6.48 9.74 15.27
N SER A 44 -6.38 10.51 14.17
CA SER A 44 -6.70 11.94 14.16
C SER A 44 -8.18 12.25 13.87
N GLY A 45 -8.99 11.25 13.48
CA GLY A 45 -10.38 11.46 13.06
C GLY A 45 -10.50 12.27 11.76
N THR A 46 -9.58 12.04 10.82
CA THR A 46 -9.51 12.76 9.53
C THR A 46 -9.74 11.83 8.34
N GLY A 47 -9.72 12.38 7.13
CA GLY A 47 -9.96 11.59 5.91
C GLY A 47 -11.38 11.03 5.88
N LYS A 48 -11.51 9.72 5.77
CA LYS A 48 -12.82 9.02 5.78
C LYS A 48 -13.36 8.74 7.20
N PHE A 49 -12.56 8.98 8.25
CA PHE A 49 -12.99 8.78 9.63
C PHE A 49 -13.78 10.01 10.14
N THR A 50 -14.92 9.77 10.75
CA THR A 50 -15.79 10.82 11.28
C THR A 50 -15.48 11.19 12.74
N GLN A 51 -14.62 10.40 13.39
CA GLN A 51 -14.16 10.60 14.76
C GLN A 51 -12.76 9.99 14.94
N ALA A 52 -12.03 10.48 15.93
CA ALA A 52 -10.74 9.92 16.29
C ALA A 52 -10.90 8.52 16.92
N LEU A 53 -10.03 7.60 16.53
CA LEU A 53 -9.92 6.24 17.05
C LEU A 53 -8.61 6.14 17.84
N ASP A 54 -8.56 6.85 18.98
CA ASP A 54 -7.38 7.03 19.81
C ASP A 54 -7.00 5.79 20.65
N ASN A 55 -7.80 4.72 20.57
CA ASN A 55 -7.54 3.43 21.19
C ASN A 55 -6.79 2.43 20.29
N VAL A 56 -6.32 2.82 19.10
CA VAL A 56 -5.46 1.99 18.25
C VAL A 56 -3.98 2.22 18.60
N ARG A 57 -3.19 1.15 18.63
CA ARG A 57 -1.73 1.19 18.89
C ARG A 57 -0.98 0.49 17.78
N VAL A 58 0.20 1.00 17.45
CA VAL A 58 1.14 0.39 16.50
C VAL A 58 2.16 -0.43 17.27
N ILE A 59 2.41 -1.66 16.86
CA ILE A 59 3.40 -2.56 17.47
C ILE A 59 4.56 -2.92 16.55
N GLY A 60 4.54 -2.47 15.29
CA GLY A 60 5.65 -2.65 14.35
C GLY A 60 5.25 -2.39 12.92
N ALA A 61 6.26 -2.33 12.04
CA ALA A 61 6.09 -2.26 10.59
C ALA A 61 6.44 -3.59 9.94
N VAL A 62 5.80 -3.95 8.84
CA VAL A 62 5.98 -5.24 8.17
C VAL A 62 6.61 -5.14 6.79
N TYR A 63 6.16 -4.22 5.95
CA TYR A 63 6.72 -3.95 4.63
C TYR A 63 6.29 -2.56 4.15
N THR A 64 6.90 -2.08 3.07
CA THR A 64 6.48 -0.85 2.40
C THR A 64 5.52 -1.18 1.26
N SER A 65 4.31 -0.62 1.31
CA SER A 65 3.45 -0.51 0.13
C SER A 65 3.92 0.66 -0.72
N VAL A 66 4.02 0.47 -2.03
CA VAL A 66 4.44 1.52 -2.97
C VAL A 66 3.38 1.78 -4.02
N SER A 67 3.29 3.01 -4.48
CA SER A 67 2.45 3.38 -5.61
C SER A 67 3.08 2.84 -6.89
N SER A 68 2.32 2.08 -7.67
CA SER A 68 2.75 1.54 -8.95
C SER A 68 1.65 1.71 -9.98
N GLY A 69 1.84 2.61 -10.93
CA GLY A 69 0.99 2.78 -12.10
C GLY A 69 1.56 2.05 -13.30
N VAL A 70 0.75 1.25 -14.00
CA VAL A 70 1.16 0.56 -15.23
C VAL A 70 0.27 0.94 -16.40
N ALA A 71 0.88 1.03 -17.58
CA ALA A 71 0.22 1.22 -18.85
C ALA A 71 0.85 0.30 -19.91
N LEU A 72 0.20 0.12 -21.06
CA LEU A 72 0.85 -0.54 -22.19
C LEU A 72 1.95 0.36 -22.75
N LYS A 73 3.08 -0.21 -23.11
CA LYS A 73 4.21 0.53 -23.73
C LYS A 73 3.80 1.22 -25.04
N SER A 74 2.87 0.62 -25.78
CA SER A 74 2.31 1.18 -27.02
C SER A 74 1.48 2.44 -26.81
N SER A 75 1.09 2.77 -25.57
CA SER A 75 0.34 4.01 -25.26
C SER A 75 1.20 5.27 -25.37
N GLY A 76 2.53 5.14 -25.23
CA GLY A 76 3.46 6.24 -25.19
C GLY A 76 3.43 7.05 -23.88
N LEU A 77 2.72 6.58 -22.87
CA LEU A 77 2.72 7.17 -21.52
C LEU A 77 4.04 6.83 -20.83
N GLU A 78 4.63 7.80 -20.12
CA GLU A 78 5.87 7.59 -19.37
C GLU A 78 5.74 8.06 -17.90
N TYR A 79 4.97 9.12 -17.66
CA TYR A 79 4.80 9.73 -16.35
C TYR A 79 3.34 9.69 -15.90
N VAL A 80 3.16 9.78 -14.58
CA VAL A 80 1.80 9.80 -14.00
C VAL A 80 1.01 11.04 -14.45
N HIS A 81 1.65 12.18 -14.63
CA HIS A 81 0.98 13.39 -15.13
C HIS A 81 0.47 13.26 -16.59
N ASP A 82 0.96 12.31 -17.38
CA ASP A 82 0.45 12.03 -18.74
C ASP A 82 -0.97 11.45 -18.72
N LEU A 83 -1.48 11.09 -17.55
CA LEU A 83 -2.81 10.48 -17.38
C LEU A 83 -3.98 11.48 -17.45
N LEU A 84 -3.71 12.78 -17.58
CA LEU A 84 -4.75 13.76 -17.76
C LEU A 84 -5.61 13.42 -18.98
N GLY A 85 -6.93 13.31 -18.80
CA GLY A 85 -7.88 12.96 -19.85
C GLY A 85 -7.92 11.47 -20.23
N LYS A 86 -7.23 10.59 -19.48
CA LYS A 86 -7.19 9.15 -19.72
C LYS A 86 -8.23 8.38 -18.90
N ARG A 87 -8.33 7.08 -19.13
CA ARG A 87 -9.17 6.13 -18.39
C ARG A 87 -8.29 5.34 -17.44
N VAL A 88 -8.49 5.48 -16.13
CA VAL A 88 -7.54 4.97 -15.13
C VAL A 88 -8.26 4.19 -14.03
N ALA A 89 -7.80 2.96 -13.75
CA ALA A 89 -8.17 2.25 -12.55
C ALA A 89 -7.35 2.78 -11.36
N VAL A 90 -8.07 3.30 -10.35
CA VAL A 90 -7.47 3.90 -9.15
C VAL A 90 -7.48 2.97 -7.93
N GLY A 91 -7.83 1.70 -8.13
CA GLY A 91 -7.97 0.71 -7.07
C GLY A 91 -9.40 0.56 -6.56
N PRO A 92 -9.64 -0.44 -5.69
CA PRO A 92 -10.95 -0.67 -5.09
C PRO A 92 -11.42 0.55 -4.30
N ALA A 93 -12.73 0.78 -4.28
CA ALA A 93 -13.32 1.86 -3.50
C ALA A 93 -12.98 1.70 -2.00
N ALA A 94 -12.65 2.81 -1.33
CA ALA A 94 -12.26 2.88 0.08
C ALA A 94 -10.97 2.12 0.43
N SER A 95 -10.17 1.73 -0.57
CA SER A 95 -8.85 1.10 -0.34
C SER A 95 -7.73 2.12 -0.16
N ALA A 96 -6.59 1.64 0.36
CA ALA A 96 -5.35 2.43 0.40
C ALA A 96 -4.87 2.81 -1.01
N THR A 97 -5.09 1.94 -2.02
CA THR A 97 -4.77 2.23 -3.42
C THR A 97 -5.55 3.43 -3.94
N GLU A 98 -6.87 3.46 -3.75
CA GLU A 98 -7.68 4.62 -4.16
C GLU A 98 -7.18 5.89 -3.48
N ASN A 99 -6.98 5.86 -2.17
CA ASN A 99 -6.54 7.02 -1.39
C ASN A 99 -5.20 7.57 -1.90
N SER A 100 -4.17 6.72 -1.97
CA SER A 100 -2.83 7.14 -2.38
C SER A 100 -2.79 7.63 -3.84
N THR A 101 -3.55 6.99 -4.73
CA THR A 101 -3.64 7.40 -6.13
C THR A 101 -4.31 8.77 -6.27
N LEU A 102 -5.41 9.00 -5.54
CA LEU A 102 -6.11 10.29 -5.56
C LEU A 102 -5.27 11.41 -4.91
N ASP A 103 -4.51 11.12 -3.84
CA ASP A 103 -3.57 12.07 -3.24
C ASP A 103 -2.51 12.50 -4.26
N ALA A 104 -1.90 11.54 -4.96
CA ALA A 104 -0.93 11.83 -6.01
C ALA A 104 -1.56 12.60 -7.18
N PHE A 105 -2.73 12.21 -7.65
CA PHE A 105 -3.44 12.87 -8.73
C PHE A 105 -3.79 14.32 -8.40
N ASN A 106 -4.19 14.57 -7.16
CA ASN A 106 -4.52 15.93 -6.69
C ASN A 106 -3.32 16.88 -6.82
N VAL A 107 -2.12 16.42 -6.54
CA VAL A 107 -0.87 17.18 -6.71
C VAL A 107 -0.62 17.56 -8.17
N MET A 108 -1.05 16.72 -9.11
CA MET A 108 -0.89 16.91 -10.55
C MET A 108 -2.11 17.55 -11.22
N GLY A 109 -3.14 17.93 -10.45
CA GLY A 109 -4.37 18.52 -10.99
C GLY A 109 -5.25 17.53 -11.76
N ILE A 110 -5.05 16.22 -11.52
CA ILE A 110 -5.88 15.15 -12.09
C ILE A 110 -7.05 14.89 -11.14
N SER A 111 -8.26 14.89 -11.69
CA SER A 111 -9.49 14.69 -10.92
C SER A 111 -10.57 14.02 -11.78
N LYS A 112 -11.70 13.68 -11.15
CA LYS A 112 -12.87 13.12 -11.85
C LYS A 112 -13.49 14.07 -12.88
N ASP A 113 -13.18 15.36 -12.80
CA ASP A 113 -13.70 16.37 -13.75
C ASP A 113 -12.94 16.35 -15.07
N ASN A 114 -11.72 15.84 -15.09
CA ASN A 114 -10.83 15.86 -16.24
C ASN A 114 -10.23 14.52 -16.63
N THR A 115 -10.54 13.43 -15.90
CA THR A 115 -9.98 12.09 -16.12
C THR A 115 -11.03 11.06 -15.71
N SER A 116 -11.20 9.99 -16.49
CA SER A 116 -12.11 8.89 -16.15
C SER A 116 -11.46 7.98 -15.10
N LEU A 117 -11.98 8.02 -13.87
CA LEU A 117 -11.43 7.26 -12.75
C LEU A 117 -12.38 6.11 -12.38
N GLU A 118 -11.87 4.87 -12.45
CA GLU A 118 -12.63 3.65 -12.21
C GLU A 118 -12.13 2.93 -10.96
N ASN A 119 -13.06 2.48 -10.11
CA ASN A 119 -12.75 1.67 -8.94
C ASN A 119 -12.77 0.18 -9.29
N LEU A 120 -11.61 -0.40 -9.49
CA LEU A 120 -11.44 -1.82 -9.82
C LEU A 120 -10.43 -2.49 -8.89
N GLY A 121 -10.54 -3.80 -8.72
CA GLY A 121 -9.52 -4.63 -8.08
C GLY A 121 -8.17 -4.53 -8.82
N LEU A 122 -7.04 -4.78 -8.13
CA LEU A 122 -5.71 -4.63 -8.72
C LEU A 122 -5.50 -5.56 -9.93
N GLY A 123 -6.07 -6.77 -9.89
CA GLY A 123 -6.05 -7.71 -11.02
C GLY A 123 -6.94 -7.22 -12.16
N ASP A 124 -8.20 -6.92 -11.87
CA ASP A 124 -9.19 -6.48 -12.88
C ASP A 124 -8.75 -5.18 -13.58
N GLY A 125 -8.13 -4.26 -12.83
CA GLY A 125 -7.57 -3.04 -13.40
C GLY A 125 -6.43 -3.32 -14.38
N ALA A 126 -5.50 -4.20 -14.01
CA ALA A 126 -4.40 -4.59 -14.89
C ALA A 126 -4.90 -5.34 -16.13
N ASP A 127 -5.87 -6.24 -15.99
CA ASP A 127 -6.50 -6.97 -17.09
C ASP A 127 -7.21 -6.00 -18.05
N SER A 128 -7.93 -5.00 -17.52
CA SER A 128 -8.58 -3.95 -18.32
C SER A 128 -7.60 -3.11 -19.12
N VAL A 129 -6.38 -2.88 -18.60
CA VAL A 129 -5.29 -2.26 -19.37
C VAL A 129 -4.81 -3.20 -20.48
N GLY A 130 -4.63 -4.48 -20.19
CA GLY A 130 -4.23 -5.50 -21.17
C GLY A 130 -5.20 -5.64 -22.34
N ASP A 131 -6.49 -5.45 -22.08
CA ASP A 131 -7.57 -5.49 -23.05
C ASP A 131 -7.80 -4.15 -23.79
N GLY A 132 -7.09 -3.08 -23.40
CA GLY A 132 -7.23 -1.75 -23.99
C GLY A 132 -8.52 -1.01 -23.57
N ILE A 133 -9.21 -1.50 -22.54
CA ILE A 133 -10.40 -0.86 -21.96
C ILE A 133 -9.98 0.38 -21.17
N LEU A 134 -8.90 0.27 -20.40
CA LEU A 134 -8.29 1.35 -19.65
C LEU A 134 -6.90 1.69 -20.19
N ASP A 135 -6.46 2.91 -19.94
CA ASP A 135 -5.16 3.41 -20.38
C ASP A 135 -4.07 3.15 -19.33
N ALA A 136 -4.45 3.12 -18.04
CA ALA A 136 -3.55 2.78 -16.94
C ALA A 136 -4.29 2.16 -15.75
N ALA A 137 -3.55 1.46 -14.89
CA ALA A 137 -4.06 0.91 -13.64
C ALA A 137 -3.04 1.08 -12.51
N PHE A 138 -3.52 1.51 -11.35
CA PHE A 138 -2.72 1.69 -10.15
C PHE A 138 -2.88 0.55 -9.16
N GLY A 139 -1.78 0.28 -8.44
CA GLY A 139 -1.75 -0.52 -7.24
C GLY A 139 -0.94 0.18 -6.14
N PHE A 140 -1.31 -0.05 -4.90
CA PHE A 140 -0.57 0.41 -3.73
C PHE A 140 -0.39 -0.78 -2.79
N ALA A 141 0.73 -1.48 -2.96
CA ALA A 141 0.99 -2.75 -2.29
C ALA A 141 2.50 -3.04 -2.25
N GLY A 142 2.89 -4.13 -1.58
CA GLY A 142 4.25 -4.66 -1.70
C GLY A 142 4.56 -5.17 -3.11
N LEU A 143 5.81 -5.09 -3.51
CA LEU A 143 6.27 -5.48 -4.85
C LEU A 143 6.71 -6.94 -4.91
N PRO A 144 6.54 -7.63 -6.06
CA PRO A 144 5.77 -7.20 -7.23
C PRO A 144 4.25 -7.31 -7.02
N ILE A 145 3.48 -6.39 -7.62
CA ILE A 145 2.00 -6.45 -7.57
C ILE A 145 1.50 -7.52 -8.55
N GLY A 146 0.76 -8.51 -8.05
CA GLY A 146 0.42 -9.71 -8.81
C GLY A 146 -0.30 -9.45 -10.14
N GLY A 147 -1.30 -8.57 -10.17
CA GLY A 147 -2.01 -8.21 -11.42
C GLY A 147 -1.07 -7.57 -12.45
N GLN A 148 -0.19 -6.67 -12.02
CA GLN A 148 0.81 -6.03 -12.89
C GLN A 148 1.87 -7.02 -13.37
N LEU A 149 2.27 -7.98 -12.51
CA LEU A 149 3.19 -9.05 -12.89
C LEU A 149 2.60 -9.93 -13.98
N ASN A 150 1.32 -10.31 -13.86
CA ASN A 150 0.61 -11.10 -14.86
C ASN A 150 0.48 -10.34 -16.19
N LEU A 151 0.16 -9.04 -16.13
CA LEU A 151 0.10 -8.19 -17.32
C LEU A 151 1.47 -8.13 -18.03
N ALA A 152 2.55 -7.89 -17.28
CA ALA A 152 3.91 -7.82 -17.80
C ALA A 152 4.42 -9.14 -18.41
N ALA A 153 3.86 -10.28 -17.98
CA ALA A 153 4.21 -11.58 -18.55
C ALA A 153 3.63 -11.79 -19.97
N THR A 154 2.60 -11.03 -20.35
CA THR A 154 1.87 -11.23 -21.62
C THR A 154 1.88 -10.01 -22.53
N LYS A 155 2.19 -8.84 -22.01
CA LYS A 155 2.19 -7.55 -22.72
C LYS A 155 3.46 -6.76 -22.43
N GLU A 156 3.88 -5.93 -23.38
CA GLU A 156 4.90 -4.91 -23.13
C GLU A 156 4.26 -3.76 -22.34
N ILE A 157 4.76 -3.54 -21.12
CA ILE A 157 4.28 -2.50 -20.23
C ILE A 157 5.31 -1.40 -20.02
N VAL A 158 4.84 -0.28 -19.51
CA VAL A 158 5.62 0.75 -18.84
C VAL A 158 5.12 0.90 -17.41
N VAL A 159 6.02 1.03 -16.46
CA VAL A 159 5.73 1.45 -15.09
C VAL A 159 5.88 2.97 -15.08
N LEU A 160 4.79 3.68 -14.79
CA LEU A 160 4.74 5.13 -14.84
C LEU A 160 5.61 5.76 -13.75
N ASP A 161 6.46 6.70 -14.14
CA ASP A 161 7.39 7.39 -13.27
C ASP A 161 6.76 8.66 -12.67
N TYR A 162 7.33 9.16 -11.60
CA TYR A 162 7.06 10.47 -11.02
C TYR A 162 8.29 11.36 -11.17
N THR A 163 8.10 12.63 -11.42
CA THR A 163 9.19 13.61 -11.29
C THR A 163 9.53 13.81 -9.81
N GLN A 164 10.74 14.28 -9.53
CA GLN A 164 11.12 14.56 -8.14
C GLN A 164 10.24 15.64 -7.51
N GLU A 165 9.85 16.65 -8.28
CA GLU A 165 8.97 17.73 -7.82
C GLU A 165 7.58 17.20 -7.42
N GLU A 166 7.03 16.24 -8.16
CA GLU A 166 5.76 15.60 -7.83
C GLU A 166 5.86 14.80 -6.53
N ILE A 167 6.93 14.01 -6.39
CA ILE A 167 7.19 13.27 -5.14
C ILE A 167 7.30 14.22 -3.96
N ASP A 168 8.09 15.28 -4.07
CA ASP A 168 8.27 16.25 -2.99
C ASP A 168 6.94 16.88 -2.55
N LYS A 169 6.05 17.19 -3.51
CA LYS A 169 4.70 17.71 -3.22
C LYS A 169 3.79 16.66 -2.58
N ILE A 170 3.84 15.40 -3.04
CA ILE A 170 3.07 14.31 -2.46
C ILE A 170 3.48 14.09 -0.99
N LEU A 171 4.78 14.04 -0.71
CA LEU A 171 5.31 13.87 0.65
C LEU A 171 4.98 15.06 1.55
N ALA A 172 4.98 16.28 1.01
CA ALA A 172 4.57 17.47 1.76
C ALA A 172 3.07 17.46 2.13
N GLY A 173 2.24 16.79 1.33
CA GLY A 173 0.81 16.68 1.56
C GLY A 173 0.40 15.64 2.62
N ASN A 174 1.25 14.64 2.88
CA ASN A 174 0.96 13.60 3.86
C ASN A 174 2.26 13.09 4.50
N SER A 175 2.42 13.33 5.79
CA SER A 175 3.65 12.97 6.55
C SER A 175 3.87 11.46 6.72
N ALA A 176 2.87 10.63 6.43
CA ALA A 176 3.02 9.18 6.46
C ALA A 176 3.67 8.63 5.18
N TYR A 177 3.70 9.40 4.10
CA TYR A 177 4.32 8.98 2.84
C TYR A 177 5.85 9.14 2.92
N ILE A 178 6.54 8.21 2.27
CA ILE A 178 8.00 8.19 2.14
C ILE A 178 8.39 8.10 0.67
N GLN A 179 9.51 8.71 0.30
CA GLN A 179 10.08 8.48 -1.01
C GLN A 179 10.46 7.01 -1.16
N SER A 180 10.12 6.42 -2.29
CA SER A 180 10.37 5.02 -2.60
C SER A 180 10.74 4.85 -4.07
N LYS A 181 10.98 3.61 -4.47
CA LYS A 181 11.32 3.22 -5.84
C LYS A 181 10.82 1.83 -6.15
N ILE A 182 10.57 1.56 -7.43
CA ILE A 182 10.35 0.24 -7.96
C ILE A 182 11.66 -0.19 -8.62
N PRO A 183 12.37 -1.19 -8.08
CA PRO A 183 13.65 -1.63 -8.64
C PRO A 183 13.53 -2.05 -10.10
N ALA A 184 14.56 -1.82 -10.90
CA ALA A 184 14.65 -2.36 -12.26
C ALA A 184 14.44 -3.89 -12.23
N ASN A 185 13.82 -4.42 -13.26
CA ASN A 185 13.50 -5.85 -13.41
C ASN A 185 12.49 -6.40 -12.37
N THR A 186 11.74 -5.53 -11.71
CA THR A 186 10.58 -5.96 -10.87
C THR A 186 9.50 -6.59 -11.78
N TYR A 187 9.31 -6.04 -12.97
CA TYR A 187 8.38 -6.57 -13.98
C TYR A 187 9.12 -6.86 -15.28
N THR A 188 8.63 -7.83 -16.05
CA THR A 188 9.20 -8.15 -17.36
C THR A 188 9.20 -6.93 -18.28
N GLY A 189 10.37 -6.57 -18.82
CA GLY A 189 10.53 -5.42 -19.73
C GLY A 189 10.69 -4.06 -19.03
N GLN A 190 10.73 -4.02 -17.71
CA GLN A 190 11.06 -2.84 -16.95
C GLN A 190 12.57 -2.78 -16.67
N ASP A 191 13.34 -2.19 -17.58
CA ASP A 191 14.81 -2.18 -17.53
C ASP A 191 15.39 -1.10 -16.59
N LYS A 192 14.56 -0.16 -16.14
CA LYS A 192 14.97 0.98 -15.32
C LYS A 192 14.25 0.98 -13.96
N GLU A 193 14.94 1.51 -12.96
CA GLU A 193 14.32 1.88 -11.69
C GLU A 193 13.30 2.99 -11.93
N THR A 194 12.13 2.88 -11.33
CA THR A 194 11.04 3.87 -11.40
C THR A 194 10.92 4.57 -10.05
N LYS A 195 10.92 5.90 -10.06
CA LYS A 195 10.70 6.69 -8.85
C LYS A 195 9.24 6.63 -8.44
N THR A 196 9.00 6.54 -7.14
CA THR A 196 7.65 6.53 -6.60
C THR A 196 7.64 6.97 -5.14
N PHE A 197 6.48 6.92 -4.53
CA PHE A 197 6.30 7.07 -3.10
C PHE A 197 5.66 5.82 -2.52
N GLY A 198 5.75 5.68 -1.22
CA GLY A 198 5.18 4.55 -0.51
C GLY A 198 4.76 4.91 0.91
N VAL A 199 4.27 3.93 1.61
CA VAL A 199 3.90 4.02 3.02
C VAL A 199 4.24 2.71 3.73
N LYS A 200 4.65 2.78 4.98
CA LYS A 200 4.84 1.58 5.79
C LYS A 200 3.50 0.93 6.11
N CYS A 201 3.42 -0.38 5.95
CA CYS A 201 2.34 -1.20 6.47
C CYS A 201 2.66 -1.56 7.92
N LEU A 202 1.73 -1.25 8.81
CA LEU A 202 1.90 -1.36 10.26
C LEU A 202 1.04 -2.50 10.80
N ILE A 203 1.54 -3.17 11.83
CA ILE A 203 0.71 -4.02 12.68
C ILE A 203 0.09 -3.15 13.75
N ILE A 204 -1.22 -3.21 13.84
CA ILE A 204 -2.02 -2.46 14.79
C ILE A 204 -2.79 -3.39 15.72
N VAL A 205 -2.97 -2.94 16.96
CA VAL A 205 -3.73 -3.60 18.02
C VAL A 205 -4.58 -2.61 18.78
N SER A 206 -5.57 -3.09 19.56
CA SER A 206 -6.29 -2.24 20.50
C SER A 206 -5.38 -1.82 21.66
N ALA A 207 -5.58 -0.61 22.18
CA ALA A 207 -4.95 -0.14 23.42
C ALA A 207 -5.36 -0.98 24.64
N ASP A 208 -6.48 -1.69 24.57
CA ASP A 208 -7.01 -2.54 25.65
C ASP A 208 -6.42 -3.97 25.59
N MET A 209 -5.56 -4.29 24.61
CA MET A 209 -4.88 -5.58 24.55
C MET A 209 -3.96 -5.78 25.75
N ASP A 210 -3.94 -7.00 26.29
CA ASP A 210 -3.06 -7.37 27.40
C ASP A 210 -1.59 -7.05 27.11
N GLU A 211 -0.93 -6.33 27.99
CA GLU A 211 0.45 -5.85 27.82
C GLU A 211 1.44 -6.99 27.69
N ALA A 212 1.25 -8.10 28.41
CA ALA A 212 2.12 -9.27 28.32
C ALA A 212 1.99 -9.93 26.93
N LEU A 213 0.77 -9.99 26.40
CA LEU A 213 0.55 -10.51 25.05
C LEU A 213 1.19 -9.60 23.99
N VAL A 214 1.05 -8.26 24.09
CA VAL A 214 1.71 -7.31 23.20
C VAL A 214 3.22 -7.48 23.26
N TYR A 215 3.79 -7.60 24.45
CA TYR A 215 5.22 -7.84 24.62
C TYR A 215 5.67 -9.13 23.91
N ASP A 216 4.95 -10.23 24.10
CA ASP A 216 5.27 -11.52 23.48
C ASP A 216 5.15 -11.47 21.95
N LEU A 217 4.16 -10.74 21.41
CA LEU A 217 4.02 -10.50 19.97
C LEU A 217 5.21 -9.69 19.43
N CYS A 218 5.55 -8.58 20.04
CA CYS A 218 6.69 -7.76 19.65
C CYS A 218 8.01 -8.53 19.72
N LYS A 219 8.21 -9.30 20.80
CA LYS A 219 9.38 -10.15 20.98
C LYS A 219 9.48 -11.22 19.88
N ALA A 220 8.40 -11.94 19.61
CA ALA A 220 8.36 -12.95 18.56
C ALA A 220 8.63 -12.34 17.17
N MET A 221 8.08 -11.16 16.88
CA MET A 221 8.35 -10.45 15.63
C MET A 221 9.83 -10.09 15.49
N ASN A 222 10.48 -9.60 16.55
CA ASN A 222 11.90 -9.24 16.51
C ASN A 222 12.83 -10.46 16.40
N GLU A 223 12.52 -11.54 17.10
CA GLU A 223 13.38 -12.73 17.16
C GLU A 223 13.26 -13.62 15.90
N HIS A 224 12.17 -13.52 15.14
CA HIS A 224 11.87 -14.41 14.00
C HIS A 224 11.78 -13.69 12.65
N THR A 225 12.33 -12.48 12.52
CA THR A 225 12.28 -11.70 11.26
C THR A 225 12.88 -12.45 10.07
N ALA A 226 14.01 -13.14 10.27
CA ALA A 226 14.66 -13.93 9.21
C ALA A 226 13.77 -15.08 8.71
N GLU A 227 13.15 -15.84 9.64
CA GLU A 227 12.22 -16.93 9.33
C GLU A 227 10.98 -16.39 8.58
N MET A 228 10.46 -15.23 8.99
CA MET A 228 9.34 -14.59 8.35
C MET A 228 9.69 -14.14 6.91
N ALA A 229 10.89 -13.58 6.71
CA ALA A 229 11.38 -13.16 5.40
C ALA A 229 11.62 -14.36 4.45
N GLU A 230 12.11 -15.49 4.97
CA GLU A 230 12.23 -16.74 4.19
C GLU A 230 10.85 -17.25 3.75
N GLY A 231 9.84 -17.14 4.61
CA GLY A 231 8.47 -17.55 4.30
C GLY A 231 7.74 -16.61 3.33
N ASN A 232 8.09 -15.33 3.35
CA ASN A 232 7.51 -14.30 2.47
C ASN A 232 8.51 -13.16 2.24
N ALA A 233 9.01 -13.05 1.01
CA ALA A 233 10.01 -12.04 0.64
C ALA A 233 9.56 -10.58 0.89
N LEU A 234 8.25 -10.30 0.92
CA LEU A 234 7.73 -8.96 1.28
C LEU A 234 8.13 -8.54 2.70
N LEU A 235 8.37 -9.50 3.58
CA LEU A 235 8.73 -9.25 4.98
C LEU A 235 10.25 -9.07 5.19
N SER A 236 11.03 -9.04 4.10
CA SER A 236 12.49 -8.88 4.19
C SER A 236 12.91 -7.55 4.83
N GLU A 237 12.11 -6.49 4.70
CA GLU A 237 12.36 -5.20 5.35
C GLU A 237 12.34 -5.30 6.89
N MET A 238 11.60 -6.27 7.46
CA MET A 238 11.55 -6.49 8.91
C MET A 238 12.89 -6.97 9.49
N THR A 239 13.81 -7.47 8.66
CA THR A 239 15.16 -7.87 9.12
C THR A 239 16.03 -6.69 9.52
N ASP A 240 15.65 -5.46 9.13
CA ASP A 240 16.26 -4.23 9.61
C ASP A 240 15.50 -3.75 10.88
N PRO A 241 16.15 -3.76 12.06
CA PRO A 241 15.50 -3.30 13.30
C PRO A 241 15.01 -1.85 13.24
N SER A 242 15.66 -1.00 12.45
CA SER A 242 15.23 0.41 12.27
C SER A 242 13.93 0.53 11.48
N PHE A 243 13.63 -0.46 10.64
CA PHE A 243 12.37 -0.53 9.91
C PHE A 243 11.23 -1.05 10.80
N LEU A 244 11.48 -2.14 11.53
CA LEU A 244 10.49 -2.80 12.39
C LEU A 244 10.03 -1.89 13.52
N CYS A 245 10.96 -1.18 14.16
CA CYS A 245 10.70 -0.23 15.25
C CYS A 245 10.54 1.18 14.69
N THR A 246 9.53 1.38 13.83
CA THR A 246 9.26 2.70 13.24
C THR A 246 8.68 3.66 14.28
N ASN A 247 9.19 4.88 14.29
CA ASN A 247 8.64 6.00 15.08
C ASN A 247 7.69 6.83 14.23
#